data_818ffa668d2724026c3da55d8eace4aa
#
_entry.id   818ffa668d2724026c3da55d8eace4aa
#
_cell.length_a   1.000
_cell.length_b   1.000
_cell.length_c   1.000
_cell.angle_alpha   90.00
_cell.angle_beta   90.00
_cell.angle_gamma   90.00
#
_symmetry.space_group_name_H-M   'P 1'
#
loop_
_entity.id
_entity.type
_entity.pdbx_description
1 polymer ?
#
loop_
_entity_poly.entity_id
_entity_poly.type
_entity_poly.pdbx_seq_one_letter_code
_entity_poly.pdbx_strand_id
1 'polypeptide(L)'
;MTGLRRYSAAKLCQLRELTFMNRRTFAALIPGLILSLSLAVSPALAKTKVPVAPAPVPMNAVVDPDPSHDPDNVLVLDLSTGGRVLIRLMPQWAPGHVERIKTLTKQGFYNGLIFHRVIDGFMAQTGDPTGTGTGGSTLPDLKAEFNNMPHIRGTVSMARTEAPDSANSQFFIVFYPRFALDHRYTNFGRVISGMDVVDTIQRGEPPANPTKIVQASILSEGKPIPAYVAPVAAALPSLIETPPAAPAVVAPKPAAEKPKAKPGAKPKG
;
A
#
# COMPACT_ATOMS: atom_id res chain seq x y z
N MET A 1 32.49 -33.04 -31.96
CA MET A 1 31.40 -34.03 -32.14
C MET A 1 30.16 -33.38 -31.55
N THR A 2 29.52 -32.50 -32.29
CA THR A 2 28.35 -32.66 -33.18
C THR A 2 27.12 -33.25 -32.50
N GLY A 3 26.09 -32.41 -32.37
CA GLY A 3 24.77 -32.78 -31.91
C GLY A 3 23.77 -31.62 -31.98
N LEU A 4 23.67 -30.93 -33.12
CA LEU A 4 22.53 -30.07 -33.46
C LEU A 4 21.25 -30.92 -33.59
N ARG A 5 20.22 -30.67 -32.82
CA ARG A 5 18.86 -31.11 -33.17
C ARG A 5 18.05 -29.91 -33.67
N ARG A 6 17.79 -29.98 -34.97
CA ARG A 6 16.84 -29.17 -35.74
C ARG A 6 15.42 -29.52 -35.25
N TYR A 7 14.64 -28.54 -34.88
CA TYR A 7 13.18 -28.68 -34.83
C TYR A 7 12.56 -28.05 -36.04
N SER A 8 11.89 -28.94 -36.77
CA SER A 8 11.22 -28.76 -38.05
C SER A 8 10.07 -27.75 -37.96
N ALA A 9 10.05 -26.86 -38.94
CA ALA A 9 8.95 -25.98 -39.29
C ALA A 9 7.81 -26.78 -39.95
N ALA A 10 6.80 -27.17 -39.17
CA ALA A 10 5.58 -27.78 -39.73
C ALA A 10 4.42 -27.63 -38.74
N LYS A 11 3.85 -26.43 -38.64
CA LYS A 11 2.48 -26.19 -38.15
C LYS A 11 2.02 -24.74 -38.40
N LEU A 12 2.32 -24.23 -39.58
CA LEU A 12 1.68 -23.03 -40.10
C LEU A 12 0.98 -23.44 -41.40
N CYS A 13 -0.22 -23.98 -41.32
CA CYS A 13 -1.17 -24.05 -42.47
C CYS A 13 -2.44 -24.77 -42.04
N GLN A 14 -3.35 -24.08 -41.38
CA GLN A 14 -4.79 -24.45 -41.34
C GLN A 14 -5.60 -23.36 -40.66
N LEU A 15 -5.74 -22.22 -41.32
CA LEU A 15 -6.79 -21.23 -41.01
C LEU A 15 -6.93 -20.34 -42.25
N ARG A 16 -7.48 -20.94 -43.30
CA ARG A 16 -8.09 -20.20 -44.41
C ARG A 16 -9.16 -21.11 -44.99
N GLU A 17 -10.25 -20.49 -45.28
CA GLU A 17 -11.44 -20.99 -45.95
C GLU A 17 -12.64 -21.24 -45.03
N LEU A 18 -13.44 -20.21 -44.93
CA LEU A 18 -14.89 -20.30 -45.16
C LEU A 18 -15.38 -18.92 -45.59
N THR A 19 -15.35 -18.80 -46.87
CA THR A 19 -15.77 -17.69 -47.71
C THR A 19 -17.29 -17.73 -47.91
N PHE A 20 -17.89 -16.56 -47.92
CA PHE A 20 -18.96 -16.11 -48.81
C PHE A 20 -19.94 -17.17 -49.36
N MET A 21 -21.21 -17.03 -49.02
CA MET A 21 -22.38 -17.33 -49.88
C MET A 21 -23.55 -16.44 -49.49
N ASN A 22 -23.76 -15.40 -50.14
CA ASN A 22 -24.47 -15.10 -51.37
C ASN A 22 -25.99 -14.98 -51.19
N ARG A 23 -26.41 -13.73 -51.28
CA ARG A 23 -27.83 -13.33 -51.47
C ARG A 23 -28.28 -13.79 -52.84
N ARG A 24 -29.47 -14.39 -52.94
CA ARG A 24 -30.50 -14.13 -53.99
C ARG A 24 -31.68 -15.04 -53.87
N THR A 25 -32.85 -14.42 -53.72
CA THR A 25 -34.13 -14.68 -54.39
C THR A 25 -34.77 -16.07 -54.32
N PHE A 26 -35.90 -16.16 -53.68
CA PHE A 26 -37.07 -16.85 -54.25
C PHE A 26 -38.38 -16.17 -53.80
N ALA A 27 -39.02 -15.52 -54.79
CA ALA A 27 -40.37 -15.07 -54.69
C ALA A 27 -41.29 -16.22 -55.13
N ALA A 28 -42.26 -16.62 -54.34
CA ALA A 28 -43.40 -17.40 -54.81
C ALA A 28 -44.64 -16.99 -54.06
N LEU A 29 -45.57 -16.42 -54.80
CA LEU A 29 -46.97 -16.11 -54.44
C LEU A 29 -47.75 -17.38 -54.16
N ILE A 30 -48.54 -17.35 -53.07
CA ILE A 30 -49.78 -18.12 -52.97
C ILE A 30 -50.80 -17.27 -52.19
N PRO A 31 -51.96 -16.92 -52.74
CA PRO A 31 -53.04 -16.27 -52.05
C PRO A 31 -54.00 -17.27 -51.49
N GLY A 32 -54.49 -17.13 -50.28
CA GLY A 32 -55.57 -17.97 -49.79
C GLY A 32 -55.90 -17.84 -48.33
N LEU A 33 -56.94 -17.16 -48.07
CA LEU A 33 -57.96 -17.33 -47.01
C LEU A 33 -57.61 -16.81 -45.60
N ILE A 34 -58.07 -15.64 -45.37
CA ILE A 34 -58.21 -14.95 -44.12
C ILE A 34 -59.23 -15.60 -43.25
N LEU A 35 -58.89 -16.07 -42.06
CA LEU A 35 -59.85 -16.24 -40.97
C LEU A 35 -59.27 -15.51 -39.75
N SER A 36 -59.80 -14.31 -39.54
CA SER A 36 -59.46 -13.42 -38.45
C SER A 36 -60.00 -13.94 -37.13
N LEU A 37 -59.11 -14.45 -36.28
CA LEU A 37 -59.39 -14.63 -34.87
C LEU A 37 -58.47 -13.64 -34.07
N SER A 38 -59.07 -12.49 -33.81
CA SER A 38 -58.42 -11.43 -33.02
C SER A 38 -58.42 -11.86 -31.53
N LEU A 39 -57.39 -12.56 -31.08
CA LEU A 39 -57.07 -12.62 -29.65
C LEU A 39 -56.26 -11.37 -29.33
N ALA A 40 -56.89 -10.40 -28.69
CA ALA A 40 -56.24 -9.27 -28.06
C ALA A 40 -55.42 -9.77 -26.89
N VAL A 41 -54.14 -10.09 -27.13
CA VAL A 41 -53.14 -10.25 -26.08
C VAL A 41 -52.61 -8.86 -25.76
N SER A 42 -53.18 -8.23 -24.73
CA SER A 42 -52.57 -7.04 -24.13
C SER A 42 -51.23 -7.44 -23.55
N PRO A 43 -50.10 -6.84 -23.99
CA PRO A 43 -48.85 -6.99 -23.25
C PRO A 43 -49.01 -6.22 -21.94
N ALA A 44 -49.23 -6.95 -20.84
CA ALA A 44 -49.00 -6.40 -19.52
C ALA A 44 -47.53 -6.03 -19.44
N LEU A 45 -47.22 -4.74 -19.62
CA LEU A 45 -45.93 -4.17 -19.30
C LEU A 45 -45.71 -4.38 -17.80
N ALA A 46 -45.08 -5.50 -17.45
CA ALA A 46 -44.50 -5.68 -16.14
C ALA A 46 -43.45 -4.54 -15.98
N LYS A 47 -43.79 -3.52 -15.22
CA LYS A 47 -42.85 -2.52 -14.77
C LYS A 47 -41.81 -3.24 -13.94
N THR A 48 -40.75 -3.71 -14.57
CA THR A 48 -39.53 -4.17 -13.91
C THR A 48 -39.03 -2.99 -13.12
N LYS A 49 -39.19 -3.06 -11.80
CA LYS A 49 -38.64 -2.09 -10.86
C LYS A 49 -37.13 -2.17 -11.02
N VAL A 50 -36.55 -1.27 -11.83
CA VAL A 50 -35.09 -1.12 -11.93
C VAL A 50 -34.61 -0.91 -10.51
N PRO A 51 -33.65 -1.70 -9.98
CA PRO A 51 -33.09 -1.44 -8.68
C PRO A 51 -32.53 -0.03 -8.71
N VAL A 52 -33.09 0.87 -7.92
CA VAL A 52 -32.53 2.20 -7.74
C VAL A 52 -31.16 1.98 -7.11
N ALA A 53 -30.10 2.36 -7.84
CA ALA A 53 -28.76 2.37 -7.27
C ALA A 53 -28.81 3.17 -5.96
N PRO A 54 -28.21 2.67 -4.88
CA PRO A 54 -28.18 3.41 -3.62
C PRO A 54 -27.61 4.81 -3.89
N ALA A 55 -28.28 5.82 -3.33
CA ALA A 55 -27.81 7.20 -3.48
C ALA A 55 -26.34 7.29 -3.06
N PRO A 56 -25.50 8.04 -3.78
CA PRO A 56 -24.10 8.19 -3.43
C PRO A 56 -24.02 8.73 -2.00
N VAL A 57 -23.42 7.96 -1.11
CA VAL A 57 -23.18 8.38 0.27
C VAL A 57 -22.23 9.59 0.21
N PRO A 58 -22.57 10.74 0.84
CA PRO A 58 -21.69 11.89 0.83
C PRO A 58 -20.36 11.49 1.46
N MET A 59 -19.26 11.59 0.71
CA MET A 59 -17.93 11.28 1.20
C MET A 59 -17.53 12.33 2.23
N ASN A 60 -17.59 11.98 3.51
CA ASN A 60 -17.08 12.84 4.56
C ASN A 60 -15.55 12.79 4.59
N ALA A 61 -14.90 13.93 4.38
CA ALA A 61 -13.45 14.05 4.46
C ALA A 61 -12.93 14.03 5.91
N VAL A 62 -13.83 14.26 6.88
CA VAL A 62 -13.48 14.28 8.31
C VAL A 62 -13.34 12.83 8.81
N VAL A 63 -12.16 12.50 9.32
CA VAL A 63 -11.88 11.22 9.97
C VAL A 63 -12.08 11.40 11.44
N ASP A 64 -12.97 10.60 12.04
CA ASP A 64 -13.18 10.59 13.47
C ASP A 64 -11.95 10.00 14.19
N PRO A 65 -11.25 10.77 15.04
CA PRO A 65 -10.06 10.29 15.74
C PRO A 65 -10.39 9.42 16.95
N ASP A 66 -11.64 9.42 17.45
CA ASP A 66 -12.03 8.65 18.63
C ASP A 66 -12.26 7.18 18.26
N PRO A 67 -11.38 6.25 18.68
CA PRO A 67 -11.51 4.85 18.32
C PRO A 67 -12.75 4.18 18.90
N SER A 68 -13.37 4.74 19.95
CA SER A 68 -14.56 4.18 20.61
C SER A 68 -15.85 4.37 19.80
N HIS A 69 -15.92 5.36 18.91
CA HIS A 69 -17.10 5.68 18.11
C HIS A 69 -17.23 4.72 16.96
N ASP A 70 -16.77 3.76 16.65
CA ASP A 70 -16.95 2.76 15.59
C ASP A 70 -15.78 1.77 15.59
N PRO A 71 -15.68 0.99 16.67
CA PRO A 71 -14.56 0.07 16.86
C PRO A 71 -14.52 -1.05 15.80
N ASP A 72 -15.64 -1.31 15.13
CA ASP A 72 -15.71 -2.27 14.02
C ASP A 72 -14.98 -1.81 12.76
N ASN A 73 -14.71 -0.51 12.65
CA ASN A 73 -13.96 0.08 11.55
C ASN A 73 -12.63 0.69 12.03
N VAL A 74 -12.03 0.11 13.07
CA VAL A 74 -10.65 0.42 13.49
C VAL A 74 -9.78 -0.83 13.35
N LEU A 75 -8.82 -0.77 12.44
CA LEU A 75 -7.75 -1.77 12.31
C LEU A 75 -6.66 -1.45 13.34
N VAL A 76 -6.26 -2.46 14.09
CA VAL A 76 -5.18 -2.41 15.08
C VAL A 76 -3.99 -3.17 14.54
N LEU A 77 -2.82 -2.56 14.54
CA LEU A 77 -1.56 -3.22 14.20
C LEU A 77 -0.60 -3.08 15.39
N ASP A 78 -0.20 -4.19 15.97
CA ASP A 78 0.86 -4.26 16.98
C ASP A 78 2.18 -4.61 16.27
N LEU A 79 3.18 -3.75 16.40
CA LEU A 79 4.44 -3.86 15.65
C LEU A 79 5.57 -4.45 16.50
N SER A 80 6.51 -5.11 15.85
CA SER A 80 7.68 -5.71 16.49
C SER A 80 8.69 -4.70 17.04
N THR A 81 8.57 -3.44 16.66
CA THR A 81 9.34 -2.34 17.25
C THR A 81 8.79 -1.87 18.60
N GLY A 82 7.66 -2.46 19.02
CA GLY A 82 6.85 -2.05 20.15
C GLY A 82 5.85 -0.96 19.77
N GLY A 83 4.70 -0.98 20.46
CA GLY A 83 3.63 -0.01 20.25
C GLY A 83 2.54 -0.50 19.30
N ARG A 84 1.44 0.23 19.37
CA ARG A 84 0.18 -0.07 18.67
C ARG A 84 -0.19 1.07 17.76
N VAL A 85 -0.58 0.73 16.53
CA VAL A 85 -1.09 1.67 15.53
C VAL A 85 -2.58 1.44 15.36
N LEU A 86 -3.38 2.49 15.46
CA LEU A 86 -4.82 2.46 15.20
C LEU A 86 -5.11 3.15 13.88
N ILE A 87 -5.81 2.46 12.99
CA ILE A 87 -6.17 2.96 11.66
C ILE A 87 -7.69 2.98 11.56
N ARG A 88 -8.28 4.15 11.38
CA ARG A 88 -9.68 4.31 11.03
C ARG A 88 -9.89 3.85 9.60
N LEU A 89 -10.66 2.80 9.41
CA LEU A 89 -11.13 2.34 8.12
C LEU A 89 -12.35 3.17 7.69
N MET A 90 -12.45 3.50 6.41
CA MET A 90 -13.46 4.40 5.89
C MET A 90 -14.29 3.68 4.81
N PRO A 91 -15.31 2.89 5.20
CA PRO A 91 -16.14 2.16 4.24
C PRO A 91 -16.83 3.05 3.21
N GLN A 92 -17.11 4.31 3.58
CA GLN A 92 -17.69 5.30 2.66
C GLN A 92 -16.72 5.77 1.57
N TRP A 93 -15.39 5.56 1.74
CA TRP A 93 -14.38 5.89 0.72
C TRP A 93 -14.10 4.73 -0.22
N ALA A 94 -14.04 3.51 0.34
CA ALA A 94 -13.64 2.31 -0.38
C ALA A 94 -14.24 1.05 0.27
N PRO A 95 -15.54 0.80 0.08
CA PRO A 95 -16.26 -0.27 0.78
C PRO A 95 -15.67 -1.66 0.52
N GLY A 96 -15.34 -1.99 -0.72
CA GLY A 96 -14.78 -3.29 -1.08
C GLY A 96 -13.38 -3.51 -0.50
N HIS A 97 -12.56 -2.46 -0.47
CA HIS A 97 -11.21 -2.53 0.10
C HIS A 97 -11.24 -2.64 1.62
N VAL A 98 -12.11 -1.89 2.30
CA VAL A 98 -12.29 -2.00 3.75
C VAL A 98 -12.76 -3.41 4.14
N GLU A 99 -13.73 -3.96 3.42
CA GLU A 99 -14.20 -5.33 3.68
C GLU A 99 -13.09 -6.36 3.48
N ARG A 100 -12.25 -6.20 2.44
CA ARG A 100 -11.08 -7.06 2.20
C ARG A 100 -10.09 -7.00 3.36
N ILE A 101 -9.74 -5.81 3.82
CA ILE A 101 -8.82 -5.62 4.96
C ILE A 101 -9.39 -6.27 6.21
N LYS A 102 -10.68 -6.05 6.51
CA LYS A 102 -11.35 -6.67 7.69
C LYS A 102 -11.37 -8.19 7.59
N THR A 103 -11.71 -8.74 6.43
CA THR A 103 -11.75 -10.19 6.20
C THR A 103 -10.37 -10.82 6.43
N LEU A 104 -9.33 -10.29 5.80
CA LEU A 104 -7.96 -10.78 5.95
C LEU A 104 -7.44 -10.62 7.38
N THR A 105 -7.78 -9.52 8.06
CA THR A 105 -7.41 -9.29 9.47
C THR A 105 -8.03 -10.34 10.37
N LYS A 106 -9.34 -10.60 10.23
CA LYS A 106 -10.04 -11.63 11.02
C LYS A 106 -9.52 -13.04 10.77
N GLN A 107 -9.03 -13.32 9.57
CA GLN A 107 -8.36 -14.58 9.22
C GLN A 107 -6.92 -14.67 9.78
N GLY A 108 -6.40 -13.60 10.40
CA GLY A 108 -5.02 -13.55 10.88
C GLY A 108 -3.97 -13.43 9.78
N PHE A 109 -4.38 -13.14 8.55
CA PHE A 109 -3.50 -13.08 7.38
C PHE A 109 -2.31 -12.12 7.56
N TYR A 110 -2.52 -10.99 8.22
CA TYR A 110 -1.48 -9.98 8.41
C TYR A 110 -0.50 -10.30 9.53
N ASN A 111 -0.77 -11.29 10.39
CA ASN A 111 0.10 -11.64 11.50
C ASN A 111 1.44 -12.19 11.00
N GLY A 112 2.53 -11.66 11.52
CA GLY A 112 3.89 -12.06 11.14
C GLY A 112 4.41 -11.40 9.85
N LEU A 113 3.56 -10.72 9.08
CA LEU A 113 3.99 -10.07 7.84
C LEU A 113 4.95 -8.91 8.12
N ILE A 114 5.91 -8.75 7.21
CA ILE A 114 6.92 -7.69 7.28
C ILE A 114 6.48 -6.45 6.52
N PHE A 115 7.03 -5.31 6.89
CA PHE A 115 7.10 -4.14 6.01
C PHE A 115 8.28 -4.34 5.07
N HIS A 116 7.98 -4.87 3.87
CA HIS A 116 9.00 -5.29 2.90
C HIS A 116 9.56 -4.14 2.06
N ARG A 117 8.86 -3.00 2.00
CA ARG A 117 9.28 -1.82 1.25
C ARG A 117 8.97 -0.55 2.04
N VAL A 118 10.03 0.12 2.51
CA VAL A 118 9.91 1.30 3.37
C VAL A 118 10.84 2.39 2.86
N ILE A 119 10.25 3.39 2.20
CA ILE A 119 10.99 4.51 1.61
C ILE A 119 10.87 5.71 2.52
N ASP A 120 12.01 6.22 2.98
CA ASP A 120 12.03 7.42 3.81
C ASP A 120 11.39 8.62 3.10
N GLY A 121 10.68 9.45 3.85
CA GLY A 121 9.96 10.58 3.28
C GLY A 121 8.81 10.22 2.33
N PHE A 122 8.46 8.92 2.20
CA PHE A 122 7.38 8.48 1.34
C PHE A 122 6.38 7.57 2.08
N MET A 123 6.64 6.28 2.21
CA MET A 123 5.66 5.34 2.76
C MET A 123 6.28 4.05 3.31
N ALA A 124 5.53 3.33 4.14
CA ALA A 124 5.80 1.95 4.56
C ALA A 124 4.77 1.00 3.99
N GLN A 125 5.20 0.01 3.21
CA GLN A 125 4.36 -0.98 2.52
C GLN A 125 4.49 -2.37 3.13
N THR A 126 3.35 -3.04 3.29
CA THR A 126 3.20 -4.37 3.88
C THR A 126 2.08 -5.16 3.20
N GLY A 127 1.69 -6.31 3.73
CA GLY A 127 0.56 -7.11 3.26
C GLY A 127 0.91 -8.12 2.18
N ASP A 128 2.19 -8.39 1.96
CA ASP A 128 2.70 -9.46 1.11
C ASP A 128 3.17 -10.64 1.97
N PRO A 129 2.55 -11.82 1.89
CA PRO A 129 2.96 -13.00 2.65
C PRO A 129 4.34 -13.54 2.22
N THR A 130 4.80 -13.22 1.00
CA THR A 130 6.12 -13.62 0.51
C THR A 130 7.23 -12.63 0.91
N GLY A 131 6.87 -11.40 1.28
CA GLY A 131 7.82 -10.33 1.60
C GLY A 131 8.65 -9.82 0.43
N THR A 132 8.30 -10.18 -0.79
CA THR A 132 9.03 -9.79 -2.03
C THR A 132 8.43 -8.58 -2.74
N GLY A 133 7.22 -8.17 -2.36
CA GLY A 133 6.44 -7.13 -3.02
C GLY A 133 5.55 -7.64 -4.17
N THR A 134 5.63 -8.94 -4.50
CA THR A 134 4.87 -9.54 -5.62
C THR A 134 3.75 -10.47 -5.19
N GLY A 135 3.69 -10.84 -3.91
CA GLY A 135 2.68 -11.74 -3.36
C GLY A 135 1.38 -11.04 -2.98
N GLY A 136 0.36 -11.85 -2.71
CA GLY A 136 -0.95 -11.38 -2.26
C GLY A 136 -1.74 -12.49 -1.58
N SER A 137 -2.97 -12.20 -1.17
CA SER A 137 -3.90 -13.21 -0.68
C SER A 137 -4.42 -14.08 -1.82
N THR A 138 -5.02 -15.23 -1.48
CA THR A 138 -5.68 -16.11 -2.45
C THR A 138 -7.04 -15.59 -2.96
N LEU A 139 -7.50 -14.47 -2.41
CA LEU A 139 -8.76 -13.85 -2.84
C LEU A 139 -8.59 -13.14 -4.18
N PRO A 140 -9.66 -12.97 -4.96
CA PRO A 140 -9.62 -12.23 -6.23
C PRO A 140 -9.14 -10.80 -6.05
N ASP A 141 -8.52 -10.22 -7.06
CA ASP A 141 -8.16 -8.80 -7.08
C ASP A 141 -9.40 -7.90 -6.98
N LEU A 142 -9.20 -6.70 -6.45
CA LEU A 142 -10.26 -5.73 -6.23
C LEU A 142 -10.28 -4.69 -7.35
N LYS A 143 -11.48 -4.29 -7.74
CA LYS A 143 -11.66 -3.11 -8.58
C LYS A 143 -11.24 -1.86 -7.82
N ALA A 144 -10.65 -0.91 -8.55
CA ALA A 144 -10.24 0.35 -7.98
C ALA A 144 -11.44 1.15 -7.43
N GLU A 145 -11.28 1.70 -6.23
CA GLU A 145 -12.23 2.61 -5.58
C GLU A 145 -11.56 3.97 -5.36
N PHE A 146 -11.07 4.58 -6.46
CA PHE A 146 -10.42 5.89 -6.38
C PHE A 146 -11.39 6.94 -5.88
N ASN A 147 -10.92 7.76 -4.96
CA ASN A 147 -11.73 8.79 -4.31
C ASN A 147 -10.97 10.11 -4.20
N ASN A 148 -11.66 11.16 -3.74
CA ASN A 148 -11.12 12.51 -3.65
C ASN A 148 -10.33 12.78 -2.35
N MET A 149 -10.10 11.74 -1.54
CA MET A 149 -9.38 11.91 -0.27
C MET A 149 -7.88 12.01 -0.52
N PRO A 150 -7.23 13.10 -0.04
CA PRO A 150 -5.83 13.35 -0.35
C PRO A 150 -4.90 12.38 0.40
N HIS A 151 -3.78 12.03 -0.24
CA HIS A 151 -2.71 11.25 0.36
C HIS A 151 -1.81 12.15 1.21
N ILE A 152 -2.22 12.38 2.45
CA ILE A 152 -1.46 13.13 3.45
C ILE A 152 -0.84 12.19 4.48
N ARG A 153 -0.04 12.71 5.41
CA ARG A 153 0.57 11.91 6.49
C ARG A 153 -0.47 11.05 7.21
N GLY A 154 -0.16 9.78 7.39
CA GLY A 154 -1.02 8.79 8.02
C GLY A 154 -2.12 8.22 7.12
N THR A 155 -2.23 8.64 5.86
CA THR A 155 -3.14 8.00 4.91
C THR A 155 -2.73 6.55 4.67
N VAL A 156 -3.73 5.66 4.61
CA VAL A 156 -3.56 4.24 4.33
C VAL A 156 -4.25 3.90 3.01
N SER A 157 -3.46 3.40 2.04
CA SER A 157 -3.93 3.14 0.68
C SER A 157 -3.48 1.78 0.19
N MET A 158 -4.26 1.19 -0.73
CA MET A 158 -3.93 -0.11 -1.31
C MET A 158 -2.78 0.00 -2.32
N ALA A 159 -1.81 -0.89 -2.18
CA ALA A 159 -0.83 -1.12 -3.22
C ALA A 159 -1.43 -1.95 -4.36
N ARG A 160 -0.93 -1.75 -5.57
CA ARG A 160 -1.35 -2.42 -6.79
C ARG A 160 -0.24 -2.48 -7.82
N THR A 161 -0.39 -3.26 -8.86
CA THR A 161 0.44 -3.24 -10.04
C THR A 161 0.09 -2.01 -10.92
N GLU A 162 0.58 -1.94 -12.15
CA GLU A 162 0.19 -0.87 -13.08
C GLU A 162 -1.32 -0.91 -13.42
N ALA A 163 -1.93 -2.10 -13.45
CA ALA A 163 -3.36 -2.26 -13.69
C ALA A 163 -4.16 -1.66 -12.52
N PRO A 164 -5.15 -0.78 -12.78
CA PRO A 164 -5.96 -0.17 -11.72
C PRO A 164 -6.69 -1.18 -10.83
N ASP A 165 -7.21 -2.24 -11.42
CA ASP A 165 -8.04 -3.27 -10.78
C ASP A 165 -7.21 -4.48 -10.32
N SER A 166 -6.02 -4.24 -9.75
CA SER A 166 -5.08 -5.28 -9.31
C SER A 166 -4.70 -5.19 -7.83
N ALA A 167 -5.45 -4.41 -7.05
CA ALA A 167 -5.26 -4.37 -5.60
C ALA A 167 -5.72 -5.70 -4.97
N ASN A 168 -4.97 -6.21 -3.97
CA ASN A 168 -5.29 -7.50 -3.35
C ASN A 168 -5.23 -7.42 -1.81
N SER A 169 -4.06 -7.58 -1.22
CA SER A 169 -3.84 -7.56 0.24
C SER A 169 -2.81 -6.54 0.68
N GLN A 170 -1.95 -6.08 -0.24
CA GLN A 170 -0.89 -5.16 0.10
C GLN A 170 -1.42 -3.73 0.28
N PHE A 171 -0.92 -3.04 1.30
CA PHE A 171 -1.24 -1.64 1.56
C PHE A 171 -0.02 -0.88 2.05
N PHE A 172 -0.09 0.44 2.01
CA PHE A 172 0.98 1.30 2.51
C PHE A 172 0.43 2.44 3.38
N ILE A 173 1.28 2.90 4.30
CA ILE A 173 1.03 4.04 5.19
C ILE A 173 1.94 5.18 4.75
N VAL A 174 1.38 6.35 4.48
CA VAL A 174 2.10 7.52 3.98
C VAL A 174 2.78 8.28 5.12
N PHE A 175 4.09 8.55 5.00
CA PHE A 175 4.83 9.36 5.97
C PHE A 175 4.64 10.87 5.75
N TYR A 176 4.63 11.32 4.50
CA TYR A 176 4.50 12.73 4.11
C TYR A 176 3.51 12.89 2.96
N PRO A 177 2.87 14.05 2.80
CA PRO A 177 1.90 14.29 1.72
C PRO A 177 2.44 13.93 0.34
N ARG A 178 1.64 13.19 -0.44
CA ARG A 178 1.97 12.70 -1.80
C ARG A 178 0.76 12.82 -2.72
N PHE A 179 0.39 14.04 -3.07
CA PHE A 179 -0.77 14.33 -3.91
C PHE A 179 -0.70 13.70 -5.33
N ALA A 180 0.50 13.31 -5.79
CA ALA A 180 0.66 12.55 -7.03
C ALA A 180 0.00 11.16 -7.00
N LEU A 181 -0.36 10.65 -5.82
CA LEU A 181 -1.08 9.39 -5.64
C LEU A 181 -2.60 9.58 -5.71
N ASP A 182 -3.10 10.80 -5.59
CA ASP A 182 -4.53 11.11 -5.58
C ASP A 182 -5.17 10.65 -6.88
N HIS A 183 -6.36 10.08 -6.80
CA HIS A 183 -7.11 9.47 -7.91
C HIS A 183 -6.39 8.32 -8.64
N ARG A 184 -5.24 7.84 -8.12
CA ARG A 184 -4.47 6.73 -8.69
C ARG A 184 -4.36 5.54 -7.76
N TYR A 185 -4.53 5.76 -6.46
CA TYR A 185 -4.53 4.72 -5.46
C TYR A 185 -5.78 4.82 -4.61
N THR A 186 -6.31 3.67 -4.19
CA THR A 186 -7.51 3.62 -3.37
C THR A 186 -7.14 3.93 -1.91
N ASN A 187 -7.46 5.13 -1.47
CA ASN A 187 -7.37 5.52 -0.06
C ASN A 187 -8.56 4.91 0.69
N PHE A 188 -8.29 4.07 1.68
CA PHE A 188 -9.34 3.38 2.43
C PHE A 188 -9.33 3.67 3.93
N GLY A 189 -8.37 4.48 4.42
CA GLY A 189 -8.29 4.79 5.84
C GLY A 189 -7.19 5.75 6.23
N ARG A 190 -7.12 6.00 7.53
CA ARG A 190 -6.13 6.89 8.12
C ARG A 190 -5.69 6.43 9.51
N VAL A 191 -4.41 6.57 9.81
CA VAL A 191 -3.88 6.41 11.16
C VAL A 191 -4.48 7.49 12.06
N ILE A 192 -5.12 7.07 13.15
CA ILE A 192 -5.72 7.95 14.17
C ILE A 192 -4.91 7.95 15.46
N SER A 193 -4.06 6.94 15.69
CA SER A 193 -3.15 6.87 16.84
C SER A 193 -1.92 6.02 16.49
N GLY A 194 -0.76 6.30 17.11
CA GLY A 194 0.47 5.53 16.91
C GLY A 194 1.23 5.91 15.65
N MET A 195 1.10 7.14 15.14
CA MET A 195 1.89 7.58 13.98
C MET A 195 3.39 7.71 14.30
N ASP A 196 3.74 7.95 15.55
CA ASP A 196 5.10 7.86 16.10
C ASP A 196 5.66 6.43 16.01
N VAL A 197 4.82 5.42 16.27
CA VAL A 197 5.18 4.00 16.09
C VAL A 197 5.41 3.68 14.61
N VAL A 198 4.59 4.22 13.71
CA VAL A 198 4.78 4.08 12.25
C VAL A 198 6.13 4.66 11.81
N ASP A 199 6.56 5.78 12.43
CA ASP A 199 7.86 6.40 12.13
C ASP A 199 9.06 5.53 12.54
N THR A 200 8.89 4.59 13.48
CA THR A 200 9.96 3.66 13.89
C THR A 200 10.16 2.49 12.92
N ILE A 201 9.27 2.30 11.94
CA ILE A 201 9.38 1.22 10.97
C ILE A 201 10.70 1.33 10.20
N GLN A 202 11.47 0.25 10.19
CA GLN A 202 12.81 0.20 9.58
C GLN A 202 12.75 0.49 8.08
N ARG A 203 13.60 1.43 7.63
CA ARG A 203 13.70 1.86 6.23
C ARG A 203 14.47 0.84 5.40
N GLY A 204 14.12 0.72 4.11
CA GLY A 204 14.79 -0.14 3.13
C GLY A 204 13.83 -0.81 2.15
N GLU A 205 14.39 -1.36 1.05
CA GLU A 205 13.64 -2.03 -0.03
C GLU A 205 14.34 -3.35 -0.44
N PRO A 206 14.30 -4.46 0.34
CA PRO A 206 13.73 -4.59 1.68
C PRO A 206 14.64 -4.03 2.79
N PRO A 207 14.08 -3.72 3.99
CA PRO A 207 14.89 -3.36 5.15
C PRO A 207 15.78 -4.52 5.59
N ALA A 208 16.99 -4.20 6.12
CA ALA A 208 17.91 -5.24 6.63
C ALA A 208 17.33 -6.02 7.82
N ASN A 209 16.59 -5.33 8.70
CA ASN A 209 15.85 -5.93 9.81
C ASN A 209 14.38 -5.48 9.74
N PRO A 210 13.55 -6.13 8.91
CA PRO A 210 12.20 -5.68 8.67
C PRO A 210 11.35 -5.65 9.93
N THR A 211 10.65 -4.55 10.17
CA THR A 211 9.58 -4.47 11.16
C THR A 211 8.45 -5.42 10.75
N LYS A 212 7.90 -6.15 11.74
CA LYS A 212 6.81 -7.11 11.54
C LYS A 212 5.53 -6.63 12.20
N ILE A 213 4.39 -7.01 11.63
CA ILE A 213 3.11 -6.97 12.30
C ILE A 213 3.04 -8.20 13.21
N VAL A 214 3.15 -8.00 14.52
CA VAL A 214 3.07 -9.10 15.51
C VAL A 214 1.64 -9.61 15.57
N GLN A 215 0.69 -8.68 15.62
CA GLN A 215 -0.74 -8.95 15.65
C GLN A 215 -1.49 -7.89 14.88
N ALA A 216 -2.44 -8.32 14.04
CA ALA A 216 -3.47 -7.48 13.45
C ALA A 216 -4.84 -7.89 13.99
N SER A 217 -5.70 -6.93 14.29
CA SER A 217 -7.07 -7.18 14.76
C SER A 217 -8.00 -6.02 14.43
N ILE A 218 -9.29 -6.26 14.53
CA ILE A 218 -10.29 -5.18 14.58
C ILE A 218 -10.48 -4.80 16.04
N LEU A 219 -10.57 -3.51 16.33
CA LEU A 219 -10.60 -3.01 17.71
C LEU A 219 -11.75 -3.63 18.53
N SER A 220 -12.91 -3.85 17.92
CA SER A 220 -14.05 -4.50 18.56
C SER A 220 -13.79 -5.94 19.02
N GLU A 221 -12.74 -6.59 18.49
CA GLU A 221 -12.34 -7.93 18.97
C GLU A 221 -11.68 -7.89 20.35
N GLY A 222 -11.30 -6.71 20.86
CA GLY A 222 -10.74 -6.53 22.19
C GLY A 222 -9.43 -7.28 22.44
N LYS A 223 -8.64 -7.58 21.42
CA LYS A 223 -7.39 -8.32 21.59
C LYS A 223 -6.38 -7.54 22.44
N PRO A 224 -5.78 -8.18 23.44
CA PRO A 224 -4.76 -7.54 24.26
C PRO A 224 -3.53 -7.17 23.45
N ILE A 225 -2.79 -6.18 23.90
CA ILE A 225 -1.47 -5.86 23.33
C ILE A 225 -0.55 -7.03 23.57
N PRO A 226 0.09 -7.63 22.54
CA PRO A 226 1.07 -8.67 22.72
C PRO A 226 2.22 -8.19 23.61
N ALA A 227 2.77 -9.10 24.43
CA ALA A 227 3.97 -8.76 25.20
C ALA A 227 5.10 -8.40 24.21
N TYR A 228 5.62 -7.18 24.36
CA TYR A 228 6.75 -6.73 23.55
C TYR A 228 7.98 -7.51 23.95
N VAL A 229 8.44 -8.39 23.09
CA VAL A 229 9.77 -9.00 23.20
C VAL A 229 10.71 -8.05 22.46
N ALA A 230 11.44 -7.22 23.21
CA ALA A 230 12.50 -6.41 22.63
C ALA A 230 13.39 -7.33 21.77
N PRO A 231 13.73 -6.96 20.53
CA PRO A 231 14.73 -7.69 19.80
C PRO A 231 15.96 -7.74 20.69
N VAL A 232 16.47 -8.96 20.95
CA VAL A 232 17.75 -9.11 21.66
C VAL A 232 18.72 -8.26 20.87
N ALA A 233 19.09 -7.10 21.43
CA ALA A 233 20.12 -6.27 20.84
C ALA A 233 21.29 -7.22 20.66
N ALA A 234 21.65 -7.51 19.41
CA ALA A 234 22.88 -8.23 19.14
C ALA A 234 23.93 -7.50 19.98
N ALA A 235 24.47 -8.19 20.98
CA ALA A 235 25.36 -7.58 21.94
C ALA A 235 26.39 -6.81 21.13
N LEU A 236 26.30 -5.49 21.18
CA LEU A 236 27.36 -4.68 20.60
C LEU A 236 28.64 -5.21 21.25
N PRO A 237 29.63 -5.69 20.49
CA PRO A 237 30.89 -6.06 21.08
C PRO A 237 31.31 -4.86 21.92
N SER A 238 31.58 -5.09 23.21
CA SER A 238 31.98 -4.05 24.14
C SER A 238 33.28 -3.46 23.63
N LEU A 239 33.21 -2.50 22.74
CA LEU A 239 34.31 -1.61 22.41
C LEU A 239 34.43 -0.56 23.53
N ILE A 240 34.53 -1.03 24.77
CA ILE A 240 35.24 -0.29 25.79
C ILE A 240 36.71 -0.75 25.68
N GLU A 241 37.31 -0.50 24.53
CA GLU A 241 38.75 -0.27 24.54
C GLU A 241 38.91 1.13 25.17
N THR A 242 39.39 1.11 26.41
CA THR A 242 39.91 2.30 27.08
C THR A 242 40.92 2.90 26.11
N PRO A 243 40.75 4.15 25.62
CA PRO A 243 41.76 4.72 24.76
C PRO A 243 43.09 4.71 25.53
N PRO A 244 44.20 4.31 24.87
CA PRO A 244 45.51 4.37 25.52
C PRO A 244 45.75 5.79 26.03
N ALA A 245 46.18 5.89 27.29
CA ALA A 245 46.48 7.18 27.94
C ALA A 245 47.30 8.02 26.98
N ALA A 246 46.79 9.20 26.63
CA ALA A 246 47.50 10.14 25.78
C ALA A 246 48.88 10.44 26.44
N PRO A 247 50.02 10.43 25.66
CA PRO A 247 51.30 10.78 26.20
C PRO A 247 51.26 12.20 26.76
N ALA A 248 51.77 12.37 27.97
CA ALA A 248 51.83 13.65 28.68
C ALA A 248 52.41 14.73 27.75
N VAL A 249 51.60 15.74 27.44
CA VAL A 249 52.04 16.90 26.68
C VAL A 249 53.02 17.66 27.57
N VAL A 250 54.32 17.56 27.27
CA VAL A 250 55.36 18.38 27.87
C VAL A 250 55.10 19.82 27.46
N ALA A 251 54.78 20.68 28.44
CA ALA A 251 54.59 22.11 28.22
C ALA A 251 55.83 22.75 27.58
N PRO A 252 55.69 23.55 26.53
CA PRO A 252 56.83 24.25 25.95
C PRO A 252 57.35 25.28 26.93
N LYS A 253 58.74 25.28 27.13
CA LYS A 253 59.46 26.21 27.90
C LYS A 253 59.26 27.65 27.38
N PRO A 254 59.01 28.65 28.25
CA PRO A 254 58.75 30.00 27.79
C PRO A 254 59.98 30.56 27.03
N ALA A 255 59.69 31.09 25.85
CA ALA A 255 60.70 31.74 25.01
C ALA A 255 61.20 33.03 25.67
N ALA A 256 62.54 33.23 25.66
CA ALA A 256 63.24 34.40 26.21
C ALA A 256 62.77 35.70 25.56
N GLU A 257 62.47 36.66 26.40
CA GLU A 257 62.05 38.02 26.09
C GLU A 257 63.11 38.73 25.23
N LYS A 258 62.76 39.21 24.04
CA LYS A 258 63.64 40.06 23.20
C LYS A 258 63.64 41.48 23.73
N PRO A 259 64.82 42.13 23.77
CA PRO A 259 64.96 43.49 24.34
C PRO A 259 64.23 44.53 23.45
N LYS A 260 63.57 45.47 24.11
CA LYS A 260 62.87 46.63 23.52
C LYS A 260 63.84 47.54 22.76
N ALA A 261 63.60 47.77 21.49
CA ALA A 261 64.28 48.77 20.68
C ALA A 261 63.84 50.18 21.11
N LYS A 262 64.83 51.10 21.26
CA LYS A 262 64.67 52.53 21.56
C LYS A 262 63.97 53.26 20.40
N PRO A 263 63.15 54.27 20.67
CA PRO A 263 62.53 55.08 19.60
C PRO A 263 63.54 56.01 18.97
N GLY A 264 63.71 55.86 17.64
CA GLY A 264 64.52 56.73 16.81
C GLY A 264 63.87 58.10 16.57
N ALA A 265 64.71 59.13 16.61
CA ALA A 265 64.38 60.55 16.43
C ALA A 265 63.81 60.85 15.01
N LYS A 266 62.94 61.84 14.94
CA LYS A 266 62.42 62.45 13.71
C LYS A 266 63.54 63.26 13.05
N PRO A 267 63.75 63.25 11.71
CA PRO A 267 64.45 64.31 11.00
C PRO A 267 63.49 65.48 10.70
N LYS A 268 64.00 66.64 10.86
CA LYS A 268 63.44 67.92 10.36
C LYS A 268 63.81 68.04 8.86
N GLY A 269 62.96 68.58 8.11
CA GLY A 269 63.08 69.01 6.74
C GLY A 269 61.73 69.17 6.11
#